data_67539ec802a90e691bbc03a294b21ab4
#
_entry.id   67539ec802a90e691bbc03a294b21ab4
#
_cell.length_a   1.000
_cell.length_b   1.000
_cell.length_c   1.000
_cell.angle_alpha   90.00
_cell.angle_beta   90.00
_cell.angle_gamma   90.00
#
_symmetry.space_group_name_H-M   'P 1'
#
loop_
_entity.id
_entity.type
_entity.pdbx_description
1 polymer ?
#
loop_
_entity_poly.entity_id
_entity_poly.type
_entity_poly.pdbx_seq_one_letter_code
_entity_poly.pdbx_strand_id
1 'polypeptide(L)'
;MSDTGRTRPTRMTEKFVSPDPEALTALVRDARVGHFAFVEDGRPRVLPIAIVTDGAHILLHGSTGSHWLRLLATGIPVALSVTAIDGLVFARSAFESSMTYRSAVLFGSCAPVTDPVAALDIVTDGLLPGRVAELRRPSAKELAATLVLRMTVDEWTLKVSDGWPEDGPTDVAGPAWAGILPLSTGYTEALPAPDLAPGIPQPDSVRRLLEGR
;
A
#
# COMPACT_ATOMS: atom_id res chain seq x y z
N MET A 1 -6.42 21.06 -11.82
CA MET A 1 -5.15 20.33 -11.53
C MET A 1 -4.06 20.97 -12.37
N SER A 2 -3.02 21.55 -11.76
CA SER A 2 -1.85 22.05 -12.49
C SER A 2 -1.02 20.83 -12.92
N ASP A 3 -0.80 20.64 -14.21
CA ASP A 3 0.15 19.63 -14.72
C ASP A 3 1.56 20.08 -14.33
N THR A 4 2.08 19.57 -13.22
CA THR A 4 3.45 19.85 -12.75
C THR A 4 4.49 19.05 -13.55
N GLY A 5 4.06 18.14 -14.41
CA GLY A 5 4.91 17.21 -15.16
C GLY A 5 5.49 16.07 -14.31
N ARG A 6 5.19 16.01 -12.99
CA ARG A 6 5.69 14.94 -12.10
C ARG A 6 5.11 13.57 -12.42
N THR A 7 3.90 13.56 -12.96
CA THR A 7 3.16 12.33 -13.29
C THR A 7 3.20 11.98 -14.77
N ARG A 8 3.98 12.71 -15.59
CA ARG A 8 4.09 12.42 -17.02
C ARG A 8 4.72 11.04 -17.24
N PRO A 9 4.03 10.11 -17.91
CA PRO A 9 4.63 8.84 -18.27
C PRO A 9 5.76 9.05 -19.28
N THR A 10 6.82 8.27 -19.17
CA THR A 10 7.81 8.18 -20.24
C THR A 10 7.22 7.38 -21.40
N ARG A 11 7.75 7.54 -22.61
CA ARG A 11 7.28 6.85 -23.83
C ARG A 11 7.19 5.31 -23.66
N MET A 12 8.10 4.72 -22.87
CA MET A 12 8.10 3.27 -22.61
C MET A 12 7.05 2.83 -21.59
N THR A 13 6.60 3.72 -20.71
CA THR A 13 5.66 3.38 -19.63
C THR A 13 4.22 3.79 -19.93
N GLU A 14 3.99 4.53 -21.02
CA GLU A 14 2.66 5.06 -21.36
C GLU A 14 1.60 3.94 -21.50
N LYS A 15 1.95 2.80 -22.10
CA LYS A 15 1.06 1.66 -22.27
C LYS A 15 0.59 1.00 -20.94
N PHE A 16 1.30 1.27 -19.85
CA PHE A 16 1.00 0.70 -18.54
C PHE A 16 0.30 1.67 -17.59
N VAL A 17 0.12 2.94 -17.98
CA VAL A 17 -0.52 3.94 -17.11
C VAL A 17 -2.02 3.71 -17.05
N SER A 18 -2.53 3.59 -15.84
CA SER A 18 -3.96 3.47 -15.57
C SER A 18 -4.49 4.76 -14.92
N PRO A 19 -5.56 5.38 -15.44
CA PRO A 19 -6.23 6.51 -14.81
C PRO A 19 -7.29 6.08 -13.79
N ASP A 20 -7.43 4.79 -13.51
CA ASP A 20 -8.50 4.23 -12.70
C ASP A 20 -8.26 4.43 -11.19
N PRO A 21 -9.06 5.25 -10.48
CA PRO A 21 -8.93 5.47 -9.05
C PRO A 21 -9.32 4.25 -8.20
N GLU A 22 -10.18 3.35 -8.73
CA GLU A 22 -10.54 2.12 -8.01
C GLU A 22 -9.35 1.15 -7.99
N ALA A 23 -8.63 1.02 -9.12
CA ALA A 23 -7.40 0.25 -9.19
C ALA A 23 -6.31 0.80 -8.26
N LEU A 24 -6.20 2.13 -8.11
CA LEU A 24 -5.31 2.75 -7.14
C LEU A 24 -5.71 2.38 -5.70
N THR A 25 -6.99 2.48 -5.38
CA THR A 25 -7.54 2.11 -4.07
C THR A 25 -7.28 0.63 -3.75
N ALA A 26 -7.47 -0.25 -4.73
CA ALA A 26 -7.18 -1.67 -4.59
C ALA A 26 -5.69 -1.92 -4.30
N LEU A 27 -4.78 -1.25 -5.04
CA LEU A 27 -3.34 -1.35 -4.80
C LEU A 27 -2.97 -0.95 -3.37
N VAL A 28 -3.52 0.14 -2.84
CA VAL A 28 -3.24 0.59 -1.45
C VAL A 28 -3.71 -0.45 -0.44
N ARG A 29 -4.89 -1.05 -0.64
CA ARG A 29 -5.43 -2.11 0.23
C ARG A 29 -4.57 -3.37 0.21
N ASP A 30 -4.09 -3.77 -0.96
CA ASP A 30 -3.30 -4.99 -1.13
C ASP A 30 -1.89 -4.84 -0.57
N ALA A 31 -1.23 -3.71 -0.84
CA ALA A 31 0.14 -3.45 -0.43
C ALA A 31 0.28 -3.20 1.08
N ARG A 32 -0.68 -2.50 1.71
CA ARG A 32 -0.71 -2.17 3.16
C ARG A 32 0.50 -1.40 3.70
N VAL A 33 1.57 -1.30 2.94
CA VAL A 33 2.78 -0.55 3.27
C VAL A 33 3.08 0.42 2.14
N GLY A 34 3.33 1.66 2.50
CA GLY A 34 3.79 2.68 1.58
C GLY A 34 5.11 3.30 2.04
N HIS A 35 5.84 3.86 1.11
CA HIS A 35 7.14 4.50 1.35
C HIS A 35 6.97 6.00 1.19
N PHE A 36 6.89 6.73 2.32
CA PHE A 36 6.84 8.20 2.33
C PHE A 36 8.23 8.77 2.08
N ALA A 37 8.34 9.57 1.02
CA ALA A 37 9.54 10.33 0.68
C ALA A 37 9.30 11.83 0.91
N PHE A 38 10.23 12.50 1.58
CA PHE A 38 10.22 13.94 1.86
C PHE A 38 11.64 14.48 2.01
N VAL A 39 11.79 15.78 2.10
CA VAL A 39 13.08 16.42 2.33
C VAL A 39 13.10 17.02 3.74
N GLU A 40 14.14 16.71 4.51
CA GLU A 40 14.42 17.27 5.82
C GLU A 40 15.85 17.81 5.81
N ASP A 41 16.03 19.09 6.15
CA ASP A 41 17.34 19.78 6.16
C ASP A 41 18.13 19.59 4.85
N GLY A 42 17.42 19.69 3.70
CA GLY A 42 18.01 19.52 2.37
C GLY A 42 18.39 18.06 2.02
N ARG A 43 18.06 17.09 2.86
CA ARG A 43 18.37 15.67 2.65
C ARG A 43 17.10 14.86 2.39
N PRO A 44 17.13 13.95 1.41
CA PRO A 44 16.00 13.05 1.17
C PRO A 44 15.82 12.05 2.33
N ARG A 45 14.58 11.82 2.70
CA ARG A 45 14.16 10.79 3.66
C ARG A 45 13.16 9.87 2.97
N VAL A 46 13.24 8.58 3.24
CA VAL A 46 12.27 7.58 2.81
C VAL A 46 11.95 6.67 4.00
N LEU A 47 10.66 6.54 4.32
CA LEU A 47 10.19 5.77 5.47
C LEU A 47 9.05 4.83 5.07
N PRO A 48 9.22 3.51 5.24
CA PRO A 48 8.11 2.56 5.11
C PRO A 48 7.18 2.67 6.31
N ILE A 49 5.87 2.68 6.05
CA ILE A 49 4.85 2.69 7.10
C ILE A 49 3.58 2.00 6.61
N ALA A 50 2.83 1.42 7.55
CA ALA A 50 1.50 0.93 7.27
C ALA A 50 0.58 2.07 6.83
N ILE A 51 -0.14 1.85 5.74
CA ILE A 51 -1.08 2.79 5.14
C ILE A 51 -2.45 2.14 4.97
N VAL A 52 -3.48 2.96 5.06
CA VAL A 52 -4.87 2.58 4.75
C VAL A 52 -5.50 3.70 3.95
N THR A 53 -6.52 3.40 3.16
CA THR A 53 -7.31 4.42 2.47
C THR A 53 -8.77 4.39 2.96
N ASP A 54 -9.35 5.58 3.09
CA ASP A 54 -10.79 5.77 3.26
C ASP A 54 -11.53 5.97 1.92
N GLY A 55 -10.80 5.82 0.81
CA GLY A 55 -11.25 6.06 -0.56
C GLY A 55 -10.91 7.45 -1.09
N ALA A 56 -10.78 8.45 -0.23
CA ALA A 56 -10.45 9.83 -0.60
C ALA A 56 -9.03 10.24 -0.17
N HIS A 57 -8.53 9.68 0.92
CA HIS A 57 -7.24 10.00 1.52
C HIS A 57 -6.45 8.74 1.86
N ILE A 58 -5.16 8.92 2.06
CA ILE A 58 -4.31 7.90 2.68
C ILE A 58 -4.17 8.23 4.17
N LEU A 59 -4.47 7.26 5.02
CA LEU A 59 -4.33 7.36 6.47
C LEU A 59 -3.07 6.64 6.92
N LEU A 60 -2.36 7.24 7.86
CA LEU A 60 -1.20 6.68 8.54
C LEU A 60 -1.20 7.11 10.00
N HIS A 61 -0.58 6.32 10.87
CA HIS A 61 -0.54 6.65 12.30
C HIS A 61 0.79 6.24 12.92
N GLY A 62 1.04 6.79 14.10
CA GLY A 62 2.20 6.42 14.91
C GLY A 62 2.23 7.21 16.22
N SER A 63 3.36 7.15 16.92
CA SER A 63 3.53 7.85 18.21
C SER A 63 3.58 9.36 18.02
N THR A 64 2.91 10.11 18.90
CA THR A 64 3.09 11.57 19.03
C THR A 64 4.54 11.98 19.32
N GLY A 65 5.36 11.07 19.83
CA GLY A 65 6.80 11.27 20.01
C GLY A 65 7.62 11.16 18.74
N SER A 66 7.06 10.66 17.64
CA SER A 66 7.80 10.48 16.38
C SER A 66 8.10 11.81 15.71
N HIS A 67 9.39 12.13 15.58
CA HIS A 67 9.86 13.38 14.96
C HIS A 67 9.38 13.53 13.50
N TRP A 68 9.58 12.50 12.69
CA TRP A 68 9.21 12.54 11.28
C TRP A 68 7.70 12.65 11.08
N LEU A 69 6.89 12.01 11.95
CA LEU A 69 5.43 12.09 11.84
C LEU A 69 4.93 13.51 12.18
N ARG A 70 5.53 14.17 13.18
CA ARG A 70 5.26 15.58 13.47
C ARG A 70 5.71 16.50 12.33
N LEU A 71 6.81 16.18 11.67
CA LEU A 71 7.26 16.93 10.49
C LEU A 71 6.26 16.80 9.35
N LEU A 72 5.75 15.60 9.05
CA LEU A 72 4.68 15.42 8.05
C LEU A 72 3.41 16.18 8.43
N ALA A 73 3.07 16.23 9.72
CA ALA A 73 1.90 16.95 10.23
C ALA A 73 1.94 18.47 9.98
N THR A 74 3.10 19.05 9.65
CA THR A 74 3.23 20.47 9.29
C THR A 74 2.79 20.77 7.86
N GLY A 75 2.42 19.76 7.08
CA GLY A 75 1.95 19.93 5.70
C GLY A 75 3.07 20.09 4.67
N ILE A 76 4.29 19.65 4.97
CA ILE A 76 5.37 19.64 3.97
C ILE A 76 4.99 18.76 2.77
N PRO A 77 5.49 19.09 1.56
CA PRO A 77 5.28 18.23 0.39
C PRO A 77 5.87 16.85 0.59
N VAL A 78 5.10 15.82 0.21
CA VAL A 78 5.52 14.41 0.28
C VAL A 78 5.26 13.70 -1.03
N ALA A 79 6.02 12.63 -1.28
CA ALA A 79 5.67 11.61 -2.25
C ALA A 79 5.47 10.29 -1.50
N LEU A 80 4.45 9.53 -1.89
CA LEU A 80 4.17 8.19 -1.40
C LEU A 80 4.30 7.20 -2.54
N SER A 81 5.21 6.24 -2.42
CA SER A 81 5.32 5.11 -3.35
C SER A 81 4.68 3.86 -2.76
N VAL A 82 3.87 3.19 -3.58
CA VAL A 82 3.18 1.94 -3.23
C VAL A 82 3.40 0.95 -4.38
N THR A 83 3.72 -0.31 -4.05
CA THR A 83 3.96 -1.36 -5.05
C THR A 83 3.46 -2.70 -4.55
N ALA A 84 2.83 -3.45 -5.45
CA ALA A 84 2.50 -4.86 -5.29
C ALA A 84 3.06 -5.65 -6.46
N ILE A 85 3.70 -6.78 -6.17
CA ILE A 85 4.16 -7.74 -7.19
C ILE A 85 3.09 -8.81 -7.32
N ASP A 86 2.59 -9.02 -8.54
CA ASP A 86 1.49 -9.93 -8.84
C ASP A 86 1.96 -11.24 -9.50
N GLY A 87 3.24 -11.30 -9.97
CA GLY A 87 3.82 -12.51 -10.54
C GLY A 87 5.15 -12.29 -11.24
N LEU A 88 5.70 -13.37 -11.79
CA LEU A 88 6.93 -13.35 -12.60
C LEU A 88 6.59 -13.69 -14.05
N VAL A 89 7.17 -12.95 -14.98
CA VAL A 89 7.05 -13.17 -16.43
C VAL A 89 8.31 -13.85 -16.94
N PHE A 90 8.19 -15.08 -17.33
CA PHE A 90 9.24 -15.85 -17.97
C PHE A 90 9.09 -15.72 -19.49
N ALA A 91 10.01 -15.02 -20.11
CA ALA A 91 10.09 -14.91 -21.55
C ALA A 91 11.13 -15.90 -22.12
N ARG A 92 11.22 -15.96 -23.43
CA ARG A 92 12.21 -16.79 -24.13
C ARG A 92 13.57 -16.11 -24.21
N SER A 93 13.63 -14.81 -23.88
CA SER A 93 14.85 -14.04 -23.72
C SER A 93 14.94 -13.40 -22.34
N ALA A 94 16.16 -13.11 -21.89
CA ALA A 94 16.36 -12.36 -20.65
C ALA A 94 15.86 -10.91 -20.78
N PHE A 95 15.85 -10.36 -21.98
CA PHE A 95 15.42 -9.01 -22.26
C PHE A 95 13.91 -8.81 -22.04
N GLU A 96 13.11 -9.80 -22.45
CA GLU A 96 11.64 -9.74 -22.29
C GLU A 96 11.15 -10.35 -20.96
N SER A 97 12.04 -11.01 -20.20
CA SER A 97 11.69 -11.53 -18.88
C SER A 97 11.50 -10.38 -17.88
N SER A 98 10.43 -10.45 -17.09
CA SER A 98 9.98 -9.35 -16.24
C SER A 98 9.13 -9.84 -15.06
N MET A 99 8.28 -8.96 -14.52
CA MET A 99 7.27 -9.27 -13.52
C MET A 99 5.94 -8.60 -13.88
N THR A 100 4.84 -9.19 -13.44
CA THR A 100 3.55 -8.53 -13.35
C THR A 100 3.49 -7.78 -12.02
N TYR A 101 3.03 -6.52 -12.05
CA TYR A 101 3.00 -5.67 -10.87
C TYR A 101 2.08 -4.47 -11.04
N ARG A 102 1.68 -3.91 -9.93
CA ARG A 102 1.03 -2.60 -9.84
C ARG A 102 1.91 -1.69 -8.99
N SER A 103 2.14 -0.46 -9.46
CA SER A 103 2.90 0.53 -8.70
C SER A 103 2.31 1.92 -8.88
N ALA A 104 2.24 2.67 -7.78
CA ALA A 104 1.76 4.04 -7.80
C ALA A 104 2.75 4.98 -7.11
N VAL A 105 2.76 6.22 -7.58
CA VAL A 105 3.38 7.34 -6.88
C VAL A 105 2.31 8.41 -6.70
N LEU A 106 2.09 8.81 -5.46
CA LEU A 106 1.12 9.82 -5.06
C LEU A 106 1.88 11.02 -4.51
N PHE A 107 1.46 12.22 -4.86
CA PHE A 107 2.03 13.47 -4.36
C PHE A 107 0.97 14.25 -3.60
N GLY A 108 1.37 14.90 -2.52
CA GLY A 108 0.47 15.68 -1.69
C GLY A 108 1.12 16.16 -0.40
N SER A 109 0.29 16.35 0.61
CA SER A 109 0.72 16.75 1.95
C SER A 109 -0.12 16.08 3.02
N CYS A 110 0.43 15.99 4.24
CA CYS A 110 -0.26 15.37 5.37
C CYS A 110 -0.79 16.43 6.34
N ALA A 111 -1.92 16.13 6.98
CA ALA A 111 -2.47 16.92 8.08
C ALA A 111 -3.01 15.99 9.17
N PRO A 112 -3.01 16.41 10.44
CA PRO A 112 -3.71 15.69 11.51
C PRO A 112 -5.20 15.54 11.20
N VAL A 113 -5.76 14.39 11.54
CA VAL A 113 -7.20 14.16 11.40
C VAL A 113 -7.98 14.93 12.49
N THR A 114 -9.23 15.28 12.19
CA THR A 114 -10.10 15.97 13.16
C THR A 114 -10.76 15.02 14.16
N ASP A 115 -11.03 13.78 13.75
CA ASP A 115 -11.57 12.72 14.59
C ASP A 115 -10.58 11.52 14.60
N PRO A 116 -9.66 11.48 15.58
CA PRO A 116 -8.69 10.41 15.66
C PRO A 116 -9.31 9.04 16.00
N VAL A 117 -10.48 9.01 16.66
CA VAL A 117 -11.15 7.75 17.00
C VAL A 117 -11.71 7.09 15.75
N ALA A 118 -12.48 7.83 14.95
CA ALA A 118 -13.02 7.33 13.70
C ALA A 118 -11.91 6.96 12.72
N ALA A 119 -10.84 7.76 12.65
CA ALA A 119 -9.70 7.46 11.78
C ALA A 119 -8.94 6.20 12.22
N LEU A 120 -8.78 5.94 13.52
CA LEU A 120 -8.17 4.70 14.04
C LEU A 120 -9.04 3.47 13.77
N ASP A 121 -10.38 3.61 13.81
CA ASP A 121 -11.28 2.54 13.40
C ASP A 121 -11.05 2.16 11.93
N ILE A 122 -10.96 3.16 11.03
CA ILE A 122 -10.66 2.93 9.61
C ILE A 122 -9.28 2.27 9.44
N VAL A 123 -8.27 2.76 10.16
CA VAL A 123 -6.90 2.18 10.09
C VAL A 123 -6.91 0.74 10.59
N THR A 124 -7.60 0.46 11.70
CA THR A 124 -7.67 -0.88 12.27
C THR A 124 -8.37 -1.86 11.33
N ASP A 125 -9.55 -1.52 10.83
CA ASP A 125 -10.31 -2.40 9.93
C ASP A 125 -9.66 -2.48 8.52
N GLY A 126 -8.95 -1.47 8.08
CA GLY A 126 -8.20 -1.51 6.83
C GLY A 126 -7.00 -2.47 6.88
N LEU A 127 -6.34 -2.58 8.03
CA LEU A 127 -5.24 -3.53 8.25
C LEU A 127 -5.75 -4.92 8.68
N LEU A 128 -6.78 -4.96 9.50
CA LEU A 128 -7.34 -6.15 10.15
C LEU A 128 -8.87 -6.15 9.98
N PRO A 129 -9.40 -6.57 8.82
CA PRO A 129 -10.81 -6.42 8.47
C PRO A 129 -11.78 -7.03 9.49
N GLY A 130 -12.68 -6.19 10.01
CA GLY A 130 -13.70 -6.57 11.01
C GLY A 130 -13.20 -6.61 12.46
N ARG A 131 -11.94 -6.19 12.71
CA ARG A 131 -11.34 -6.30 14.04
C ARG A 131 -11.87 -5.25 15.03
N VAL A 132 -12.26 -4.07 14.58
CA VAL A 132 -12.76 -2.98 15.44
C VAL A 132 -13.92 -3.43 16.31
N ALA A 133 -14.87 -4.17 15.76
CA ALA A 133 -16.05 -4.67 16.48
C ALA A 133 -15.72 -5.67 17.61
N GLU A 134 -14.52 -6.25 17.61
CA GLU A 134 -14.06 -7.25 18.56
C GLU A 134 -13.17 -6.67 19.67
N LEU A 135 -12.84 -5.37 19.60
CA LEU A 135 -11.93 -4.71 20.50
C LEU A 135 -12.63 -3.73 21.43
N ARG A 136 -12.04 -3.47 22.59
CA ARG A 136 -12.42 -2.34 23.42
C ARG A 136 -12.06 -1.02 22.72
N ARG A 137 -12.77 0.03 23.06
CA ARG A 137 -12.42 1.39 22.56
C ARG A 137 -11.07 1.85 23.11
N PRO A 138 -10.33 2.71 22.35
CA PRO A 138 -9.09 3.31 22.81
C PRO A 138 -9.33 4.14 24.07
N SER A 139 -8.42 4.05 25.04
CA SER A 139 -8.40 4.93 26.21
C SER A 139 -7.91 6.34 25.85
N ALA A 140 -8.22 7.32 26.68
CA ALA A 140 -7.74 8.70 26.51
C ALA A 140 -6.20 8.78 26.47
N LYS A 141 -5.49 7.92 27.24
CA LYS A 141 -4.02 7.84 27.25
C LYS A 141 -3.47 7.32 25.91
N GLU A 142 -4.10 6.29 25.33
CA GLU A 142 -3.71 5.73 24.02
C GLU A 142 -3.94 6.76 22.91
N LEU A 143 -5.08 7.45 22.93
CA LEU A 143 -5.38 8.52 21.97
C LEU A 143 -4.37 9.67 22.07
N ALA A 144 -4.03 10.11 23.29
CA ALA A 144 -3.04 11.16 23.49
C ALA A 144 -1.62 10.77 23.06
N ALA A 145 -1.31 9.47 23.02
CA ALA A 145 -0.02 8.96 22.58
C ALA A 145 0.05 8.70 21.08
N THR A 146 -1.08 8.78 20.36
CA THR A 146 -1.18 8.42 18.94
C THR A 146 -1.45 9.65 18.08
N LEU A 147 -0.63 9.86 17.06
CA LEU A 147 -0.86 10.84 16.00
C LEU A 147 -1.36 10.12 14.76
N VAL A 148 -2.54 10.51 14.30
CA VAL A 148 -3.11 10.01 13.04
C VAL A 148 -3.09 11.15 12.03
N LEU A 149 -2.54 10.87 10.86
CA LEU A 149 -2.47 11.80 9.74
C LEU A 149 -3.31 11.29 8.58
N ARG A 150 -3.88 12.23 7.84
CA ARG A 150 -4.42 12.00 6.50
C ARG A 150 -3.53 12.68 5.48
N MET A 151 -3.17 11.99 4.40
CA MET A 151 -2.54 12.56 3.23
C MET A 151 -3.62 12.91 2.22
N THR A 152 -3.72 14.19 1.87
CA THR A 152 -4.48 14.63 0.69
C THR A 152 -3.62 14.38 -0.54
N VAL A 153 -4.18 13.71 -1.55
CA VAL A 153 -3.48 13.38 -2.79
C VAL A 153 -3.81 14.44 -3.85
N ASP A 154 -2.81 15.23 -4.23
CA ASP A 154 -2.95 16.28 -5.25
C ASP A 154 -2.84 15.72 -6.65
N GLU A 155 -1.86 14.82 -6.83
CA GLU A 155 -1.54 14.17 -8.10
C GLU A 155 -1.13 12.73 -7.84
N TRP A 156 -1.38 11.84 -8.79
CA TRP A 156 -0.90 10.46 -8.72
C TRP A 156 -0.67 9.88 -10.10
N THR A 157 0.15 8.84 -10.16
CA THR A 157 0.27 7.95 -11.31
C THR A 157 0.19 6.51 -10.86
N LEU A 158 -0.51 5.69 -11.63
CA LEU A 158 -0.61 4.25 -11.41
C LEU A 158 -0.11 3.54 -12.67
N LYS A 159 0.79 2.60 -12.46
CA LYS A 159 1.27 1.69 -13.50
C LYS A 159 0.79 0.29 -13.20
N VAL A 160 0.19 -0.35 -14.19
CA VAL A 160 -0.27 -1.75 -14.17
C VAL A 160 0.46 -2.51 -15.27
N SER A 161 1.20 -3.54 -14.90
CA SER A 161 1.92 -4.42 -15.82
C SER A 161 1.40 -5.85 -15.62
N ASP A 162 0.51 -6.29 -16.49
CA ASP A 162 -0.20 -7.57 -16.42
C ASP A 162 -0.12 -8.39 -17.72
N GLY A 163 0.74 -7.93 -18.67
CA GLY A 163 0.89 -8.52 -19.99
C GLY A 163 1.71 -9.81 -20.01
N TRP A 164 1.50 -10.58 -21.06
CA TRP A 164 2.31 -11.74 -21.44
C TRP A 164 3.71 -11.32 -21.93
N PRO A 165 4.68 -12.29 -22.03
CA PRO A 165 5.97 -12.03 -22.68
C PRO A 165 5.79 -11.53 -24.12
N GLU A 166 6.53 -10.49 -24.50
CA GLU A 166 6.49 -9.89 -25.85
C GLU A 166 7.67 -10.35 -26.71
N ASP A 167 7.95 -11.66 -26.69
CA ASP A 167 9.08 -12.26 -27.46
C ASP A 167 8.96 -12.02 -28.96
N GLY A 168 10.12 -11.79 -29.60
CA GLY A 168 10.19 -11.70 -31.05
C GLY A 168 9.92 -13.04 -31.77
N PRO A 169 9.57 -13.02 -33.05
CA PRO A 169 9.23 -14.25 -33.80
C PRO A 169 10.29 -15.35 -33.76
N THR A 170 11.56 -14.99 -33.75
CA THR A 170 12.68 -15.94 -33.68
C THR A 170 12.71 -16.65 -32.34
N ASP A 171 12.49 -15.94 -31.25
CA ASP A 171 12.49 -16.50 -29.90
C ASP A 171 11.24 -17.37 -29.70
N VAL A 172 10.08 -16.94 -30.22
CA VAL A 172 8.84 -17.72 -30.19
C VAL A 172 9.00 -19.09 -30.85
N ALA A 173 9.78 -19.18 -31.93
CA ALA A 173 10.10 -20.44 -32.61
C ALA A 173 11.16 -21.30 -31.88
N GLY A 174 11.78 -20.76 -30.83
CA GLY A 174 12.83 -21.44 -30.06
C GLY A 174 12.28 -22.43 -29.03
N PRO A 175 13.16 -23.23 -28.39
CA PRO A 175 12.78 -24.30 -27.47
C PRO A 175 12.53 -23.81 -26.00
N ALA A 176 12.77 -22.54 -25.68
CA ALA A 176 12.63 -22.04 -24.33
C ALA A 176 11.15 -21.93 -23.93
N TRP A 177 10.84 -22.36 -22.71
CA TRP A 177 9.50 -22.17 -22.13
C TRP A 177 9.25 -20.70 -21.81
N ALA A 178 8.02 -20.23 -22.01
CA ALA A 178 7.59 -18.89 -21.64
C ALA A 178 6.18 -18.92 -21.02
N GLY A 179 5.94 -18.01 -20.09
CA GLY A 179 4.66 -17.93 -19.39
C GLY A 179 4.71 -17.01 -18.16
N ILE A 180 3.63 -16.98 -17.42
CA ILE A 180 3.51 -16.21 -16.18
C ILE A 180 3.39 -17.18 -15.01
N LEU A 181 4.15 -16.91 -13.93
CA LEU A 181 3.99 -17.54 -12.64
C LEU A 181 3.32 -16.54 -11.69
N PRO A 182 1.98 -16.61 -11.47
CA PRO A 182 1.29 -15.71 -10.59
C PRO A 182 1.78 -15.84 -9.14
N LEU A 183 1.90 -14.71 -8.44
CA LEU A 183 2.15 -14.67 -7.01
C LEU A 183 0.83 -14.62 -6.25
N SER A 184 0.64 -15.53 -5.30
CA SER A 184 -0.48 -15.50 -4.36
C SER A 184 0.05 -15.29 -2.96
N THR A 185 -0.50 -14.31 -2.24
CA THR A 185 -0.22 -14.08 -0.82
C THR A 185 -1.43 -14.48 0.00
N GLY A 186 -1.19 -15.14 1.14
CA GLY A 186 -2.28 -15.58 2.02
C GLY A 186 -1.78 -15.89 3.42
N TYR A 187 -2.71 -16.01 4.35
CA TYR A 187 -2.41 -16.41 5.72
C TYR A 187 -2.45 -17.93 5.83
N THR A 188 -1.47 -18.56 6.48
CA THR A 188 -1.35 -20.01 6.57
C THR A 188 -2.11 -20.56 7.78
N GLU A 189 -1.86 -19.99 8.95
CA GLU A 189 -2.46 -20.40 10.23
C GLU A 189 -2.50 -19.24 11.22
N ALA A 190 -3.33 -19.36 12.25
CA ALA A 190 -3.37 -18.41 13.36
C ALA A 190 -2.59 -19.00 14.55
N LEU A 191 -1.59 -18.30 15.01
CA LEU A 191 -0.82 -18.63 16.21
C LEU A 191 -1.36 -17.81 17.39
N PRO A 192 -1.95 -18.45 18.43
CA PRO A 192 -2.41 -17.74 19.62
C PRO A 192 -1.24 -17.13 20.38
N ALA A 193 -1.47 -15.96 21.00
CA ALA A 193 -0.47 -15.34 21.87
C ALA A 193 -0.14 -16.28 23.06
N PRO A 194 1.13 -16.36 23.50
CA PRO A 194 1.52 -17.25 24.60
C PRO A 194 0.82 -16.98 25.94
N ASP A 195 0.32 -15.76 26.13
CA ASP A 195 -0.43 -15.31 27.30
C ASP A 195 -1.94 -15.29 27.12
N LEU A 196 -2.44 -15.87 26.00
CA LEU A 196 -3.88 -15.96 25.76
C LEU A 196 -4.53 -16.84 26.82
N ALA A 197 -5.54 -16.32 27.52
CA ALA A 197 -6.25 -17.10 28.52
C ALA A 197 -6.96 -18.32 27.91
N PRO A 198 -6.99 -19.46 28.61
CA PRO A 198 -7.67 -20.66 28.13
C PRO A 198 -9.16 -20.42 27.84
N GLY A 199 -9.64 -20.98 26.74
CA GLY A 199 -11.07 -20.93 26.37
C GLY A 199 -11.46 -19.65 25.57
N ILE A 200 -10.57 -18.74 25.30
CA ILE A 200 -10.85 -17.62 24.39
C ILE A 200 -10.84 -18.14 22.96
N PRO A 201 -11.97 -18.06 22.22
CA PRO A 201 -12.04 -18.56 20.85
C PRO A 201 -11.33 -17.65 19.87
N GLN A 202 -10.92 -18.22 18.74
CA GLN A 202 -10.44 -17.44 17.58
C GLN A 202 -11.56 -16.53 17.07
N PRO A 203 -11.30 -15.22 16.91
CA PRO A 203 -12.31 -14.26 16.49
C PRO A 203 -12.68 -14.37 15.00
N ASP A 204 -13.85 -13.85 14.64
CA ASP A 204 -14.36 -13.89 13.26
C ASP A 204 -13.47 -13.17 12.27
N SER A 205 -12.83 -12.08 12.67
CA SER A 205 -11.88 -11.35 11.85
C SER A 205 -10.72 -12.22 11.37
N VAL A 206 -10.16 -13.04 12.26
CA VAL A 206 -9.06 -13.98 11.94
C VAL A 206 -9.55 -15.14 11.08
N ARG A 207 -10.72 -15.73 11.43
CA ARG A 207 -11.29 -16.85 10.63
C ARG A 207 -11.51 -16.44 9.18
N ARG A 208 -12.12 -15.27 8.95
CA ARG A 208 -12.37 -14.76 7.58
C ARG A 208 -11.09 -14.56 6.78
N LEU A 209 -10.01 -14.10 7.39
CA LEU A 209 -8.72 -13.96 6.71
C LEU A 209 -8.10 -15.30 6.30
N LEU A 210 -8.32 -16.34 7.10
CA LEU A 210 -7.85 -17.69 6.78
C LEU A 210 -8.71 -18.38 5.70
N GLU A 211 -10.02 -18.09 5.66
CA GLU A 211 -10.98 -18.65 4.71
C GLU A 211 -10.90 -17.97 3.33
N GLY A 212 -10.48 -16.73 3.26
CA GLY A 212 -10.38 -15.92 2.04
C GLY A 212 -9.21 -16.31 1.12
N ARG A 213 -8.79 -17.57 1.13
CA ARG A 213 -7.72 -18.13 0.28
C ARG A 213 -8.16 -18.37 -1.14
#